data_cf85906e3415eb46f27befabb4e99992
#
_entry.id   cf85906e3415eb46f27befabb4e99992
#
_cell.length_a   1.000
_cell.length_b   1.000
_cell.length_c   1.000
_cell.angle_alpha   90.00
_cell.angle_beta   90.00
_cell.angle_gamma   90.00
#
_symmetry.space_group_name_H-M   'P 1'
#
loop_
_entity.id
_entity.type
_entity.pdbx_description
1 polymer ?
#
loop_
_entity_poly.entity_id
_entity_poly.type
_entity_poly.pdbx_seq_one_letter_code
_entity_poly.pdbx_strand_id
1 'polypeptide(L)'
;YEIRSRLVGSEMCIRDRLHGDASFSGQGVVMESLQMSQTRGFSVGGTVHIIVNNQIGFTTSNKDDSRSTDYSSDVAKMIQAPIIHVNGDDPEMVINAAKIACKYRNKFKKDIVIDLFCYRRRGHNEADDPSATQPIMYNKISKHPSVLSQYEEKLIHEGLIDKVKAKKIKSDYRKSLEGGKSVAKNLAEKPNDSLWFDWQPYMDVKWWPKVNTKFPKQKFKKLGSEICKIPDSFNLGSQAKKIFSDRLEMTNSKLMTNWGYAEIMAYASLLSEGYPIRITGQDVRRGTFSHRHACIFDSKTGNGHIPLAKIAAENKTKFDIYDSLLSEEAVLAFEYGYSATWPSGLTIWEAQFGDFANGAQVVIDQFIVSAQHKWERLSGLVMLLPHGYEGQGPEHSSARIERFLQLCASENIQVCVPSTPSQIFHLLRRQAIRKMRTPLVVISPKSLLRNPEAVSSLEDLYNGSFSCVIDDDSDKKKVNKVITVSYTHLRSHE
;
A
#
# COMPACT_ATOMS: atom_id res chain seq x y z
N TYR A 1 10.09 -10.84 -2.80
CA TYR A 1 9.53 -12.04 -2.14
C TYR A 1 10.27 -12.40 -0.86
N GLU A 2 11.58 -12.57 -0.95
CA GLU A 2 12.40 -12.84 0.24
C GLU A 2 12.29 -11.74 1.31
N ILE A 3 12.27 -10.49 0.89
CA ILE A 3 12.04 -9.38 1.80
C ILE A 3 10.69 -9.53 2.48
N ARG A 4 9.66 -9.87 1.70
CA ARG A 4 8.33 -10.08 2.21
C ARG A 4 8.24 -11.32 3.08
N SER A 5 8.87 -12.42 2.70
CA SER A 5 8.96 -13.60 3.54
C SER A 5 9.84 -13.37 4.77
N ARG A 6 10.89 -12.58 4.67
CA ARG A 6 11.74 -12.19 5.80
C ARG A 6 11.09 -11.15 6.72
N LEU A 7 10.41 -10.16 6.15
CA LEU A 7 9.66 -9.19 6.96
C LEU A 7 8.38 -9.78 7.55
N VAL A 8 7.79 -10.76 6.87
CA VAL A 8 6.48 -11.29 7.16
C VAL A 8 6.52 -12.73 7.59
N GLY A 9 7.43 -13.49 7.05
CA GLY A 9 7.51 -14.92 7.23
C GLY A 9 8.68 -15.41 8.07
N SER A 10 9.60 -14.51 8.50
CA SER A 10 10.59 -14.91 9.46
C SER A 10 9.89 -15.16 10.80
N GLU A 11 10.19 -16.24 11.41
CA GLU A 11 9.67 -16.60 12.74
C GLU A 11 10.03 -15.56 13.81
N MET A 12 11.00 -14.70 13.51
CA MET A 12 11.49 -13.62 14.35
C MET A 12 10.69 -12.31 14.20
N CYS A 13 9.87 -12.14 13.15
CA CYS A 13 9.05 -10.95 12.96
C CYS A 13 7.60 -11.25 13.36
N ILE A 14 7.26 -10.92 14.59
CA ILE A 14 5.87 -10.91 15.05
C ILE A 14 5.28 -9.60 14.57
N ARG A 15 4.14 -9.68 13.87
CA ARG A 15 3.37 -8.50 13.54
C ARG A 15 2.28 -8.32 14.55
N ASP A 16 2.35 -7.22 15.26
CA ASP A 16 1.34 -6.78 16.19
C ASP A 16 0.80 -5.41 15.78
N ARG A 17 -0.45 -5.17 16.11
CA ARG A 17 -1.13 -3.88 15.93
C ARG A 17 -1.89 -3.55 17.18
N LEU A 18 -1.65 -2.36 17.72
CA LEU A 18 -2.40 -1.84 18.85
C LEU A 18 -3.54 -0.96 18.33
N HIS A 19 -4.73 -1.19 18.83
CA HIS A 19 -5.95 -0.47 18.45
C HIS A 19 -6.65 0.08 19.68
N GLY A 20 -7.27 1.25 19.56
CA GLY A 20 -8.35 1.64 20.44
C GLY A 20 -9.63 0.86 20.08
N ASP A 21 -10.46 0.58 21.06
CA ASP A 21 -11.72 -0.19 20.88
C ASP A 21 -12.67 0.46 19.86
N ALA A 22 -12.88 1.78 19.97
CA ALA A 22 -13.75 2.50 19.04
C ALA A 22 -13.21 2.52 17.61
N SER A 23 -11.88 2.68 17.42
CA SER A 23 -11.29 2.67 16.09
C SER A 23 -11.30 1.29 15.45
N PHE A 24 -11.13 0.22 16.25
CA PHE A 24 -11.19 -1.13 15.73
C PHE A 24 -12.60 -1.51 15.22
N SER A 25 -13.64 -1.09 15.94
CA SER A 25 -15.02 -1.39 15.55
C SER A 25 -15.64 -0.41 14.55
N GLY A 26 -15.17 0.85 14.52
CA GLY A 26 -15.84 1.93 13.79
C GLY A 26 -15.16 2.37 12.49
N GLN A 27 -13.88 2.03 12.28
CA GLN A 27 -13.15 2.45 11.08
C GLN A 27 -13.23 1.38 9.97
N GLY A 28 -13.82 1.73 8.81
CA GLY A 28 -14.02 0.81 7.69
C GLY A 28 -12.74 0.13 7.20
N VAL A 29 -11.61 0.83 7.25
CA VAL A 29 -10.28 0.30 6.86
C VAL A 29 -9.87 -0.93 7.67
N VAL A 30 -10.36 -1.10 8.90
CA VAL A 30 -10.13 -2.30 9.72
C VAL A 30 -10.80 -3.51 9.08
N MET A 31 -12.06 -3.38 8.69
CA MET A 31 -12.84 -4.45 8.03
C MET A 31 -12.22 -4.82 6.69
N GLU A 32 -11.85 -3.85 5.87
CA GLU A 32 -11.16 -4.05 4.61
C GLU A 32 -9.81 -4.77 4.82
N SER A 33 -9.01 -4.34 5.79
CA SER A 33 -7.72 -4.96 6.13
C SER A 33 -7.87 -6.40 6.60
N LEU A 34 -8.91 -6.70 7.40
CA LEU A 34 -9.21 -8.07 7.83
C LEU A 34 -9.58 -8.96 6.64
N GLN A 35 -10.47 -8.50 5.74
CA GLN A 35 -10.82 -9.24 4.53
C GLN A 35 -9.63 -9.44 3.59
N MET A 36 -8.70 -8.50 3.55
CA MET A 36 -7.50 -8.56 2.73
C MET A 36 -6.45 -9.53 3.28
N SER A 37 -6.44 -9.80 4.59
CA SER A 37 -5.32 -10.40 5.34
C SER A 37 -4.85 -11.77 4.83
N GLN A 38 -5.73 -12.58 4.25
CA GLN A 38 -5.43 -13.91 3.73
C GLN A 38 -5.47 -13.96 2.19
N THR A 39 -5.71 -12.85 1.51
CA THR A 39 -5.74 -12.84 0.05
C THR A 39 -4.34 -12.91 -0.54
N ARG A 40 -4.22 -13.52 -1.72
CA ARG A 40 -2.92 -13.91 -2.33
C ARG A 40 -1.91 -12.77 -2.46
N GLY A 41 -2.36 -11.58 -2.80
CA GLY A 41 -1.47 -10.41 -3.01
C GLY A 41 -1.08 -9.69 -1.72
N PHE A 42 -1.79 -9.91 -0.62
CA PHE A 42 -1.76 -9.06 0.57
C PHE A 42 -1.48 -9.81 1.87
N SER A 43 -1.43 -11.15 1.83
CA SER A 43 -1.14 -11.95 3.02
C SER A 43 0.22 -11.61 3.61
N VAL A 44 0.22 -11.35 4.92
CA VAL A 44 1.41 -11.01 5.72
C VAL A 44 1.80 -12.13 6.72
N GLY A 45 1.17 -13.29 6.62
CA GLY A 45 1.41 -14.41 7.52
C GLY A 45 0.80 -14.24 8.90
N GLY A 46 -0.34 -13.56 8.96
CA GLY A 46 -1.12 -13.30 10.16
C GLY A 46 -0.63 -12.10 10.97
N THR A 47 -1.53 -11.54 11.77
CA THR A 47 -1.29 -10.39 12.65
C THR A 47 -1.84 -10.70 14.04
N VAL A 48 -1.17 -10.25 15.08
CA VAL A 48 -1.70 -10.20 16.45
C VAL A 48 -2.32 -8.82 16.63
N HIS A 49 -3.63 -8.73 16.72
CA HIS A 49 -4.34 -7.48 17.01
C HIS A 49 -4.55 -7.35 18.51
N ILE A 50 -4.10 -6.26 19.10
CA ILE A 50 -4.28 -5.95 20.51
C ILE A 50 -5.22 -4.75 20.60
N ILE A 51 -6.43 -4.96 21.10
CA ILE A 51 -7.41 -3.91 21.33
C ILE A 51 -7.24 -3.44 22.78
N VAL A 52 -6.76 -2.20 22.93
CA VAL A 52 -6.72 -1.53 24.24
C VAL A 52 -8.13 -1.03 24.55
N ASN A 53 -8.93 -1.91 25.11
CA ASN A 53 -10.35 -1.68 25.38
C ASN A 53 -10.54 -0.97 26.71
N ASN A 54 -10.51 0.35 26.66
CA ASN A 54 -10.71 1.18 27.85
C ASN A 54 -12.19 1.43 28.18
N GLN A 55 -13.11 0.80 27.46
CA GLN A 55 -14.55 0.82 27.64
C GLN A 55 -15.21 2.20 27.42
N ILE A 56 -14.49 3.10 26.74
CA ILE A 56 -14.99 4.41 26.33
C ILE A 56 -14.73 4.56 24.83
N GLY A 57 -15.75 4.83 24.03
CA GLY A 57 -15.65 4.98 22.59
C GLY A 57 -14.95 6.27 22.17
N PHE A 58 -13.66 6.42 22.43
CA PHE A 58 -12.87 7.64 22.22
C PHE A 58 -13.40 8.80 23.10
N THR A 59 -14.39 9.54 22.63
CA THR A 59 -15.13 10.57 23.40
C THR A 59 -16.58 10.17 23.65
N THR A 60 -17.08 9.10 23.02
CA THR A 60 -18.44 8.60 23.20
C THR A 60 -18.57 7.86 24.52
N SER A 61 -19.32 8.43 25.44
CA SER A 61 -19.41 7.96 26.82
C SER A 61 -20.48 6.90 27.04
N ASN A 62 -21.55 6.95 26.24
CA ASN A 62 -22.67 6.01 26.35
C ASN A 62 -22.38 4.75 25.51
N LYS A 63 -22.58 3.58 26.10
CA LYS A 63 -22.43 2.28 25.43
C LYS A 63 -23.39 2.17 24.24
N ASP A 64 -24.60 2.65 24.38
CA ASP A 64 -25.65 2.54 23.36
C ASP A 64 -25.38 3.39 22.12
N ASP A 65 -24.52 4.41 22.24
CA ASP A 65 -24.10 5.28 21.14
C ASP A 65 -22.79 4.83 20.50
N SER A 66 -22.10 3.85 21.08
CA SER A 66 -20.73 3.50 20.65
C SER A 66 -20.67 2.43 19.58
N ARG A 67 -21.54 1.42 19.65
CA ARG A 67 -21.59 0.30 18.69
C ARG A 67 -22.79 -0.60 18.92
N SER A 68 -23.19 -1.36 17.90
CA SER A 68 -24.30 -2.31 17.95
C SER A 68 -23.95 -3.65 18.59
N THR A 69 -22.66 -3.97 18.74
CA THR A 69 -22.20 -5.26 19.30
C THR A 69 -21.75 -5.12 20.75
N ASP A 70 -21.75 -6.24 21.49
CA ASP A 70 -21.26 -6.24 22.86
C ASP A 70 -19.77 -5.93 22.97
N TYR A 71 -18.98 -6.44 22.03
CA TYR A 71 -17.54 -6.27 22.01
C TYR A 71 -17.07 -5.57 20.73
N SER A 72 -16.11 -4.65 20.86
CA SER A 72 -15.44 -4.04 19.73
C SER A 72 -14.70 -5.05 18.85
N SER A 73 -14.25 -6.14 19.46
CA SER A 73 -13.56 -7.26 18.82
C SER A 73 -14.45 -8.12 17.91
N ASP A 74 -15.79 -7.97 18.00
CA ASP A 74 -16.74 -8.78 17.21
C ASP A 74 -16.55 -8.61 15.68
N VAL A 75 -15.99 -7.50 15.24
CA VAL A 75 -15.60 -7.26 13.83
C VAL A 75 -14.67 -8.36 13.30
N ALA A 76 -13.79 -8.91 14.14
CA ALA A 76 -12.88 -9.96 13.74
C ALA A 76 -13.54 -11.32 13.48
N LYS A 77 -14.79 -11.51 13.92
CA LYS A 77 -15.58 -12.71 13.64
C LYS A 77 -15.84 -12.90 12.14
N MET A 78 -15.84 -11.81 11.35
CA MET A 78 -16.05 -11.86 9.90
C MET A 78 -14.98 -12.73 9.18
N ILE A 79 -13.77 -12.82 9.72
CA ILE A 79 -12.68 -13.66 9.21
C ILE A 79 -12.44 -14.90 10.08
N GLN A 80 -13.33 -15.17 11.03
CA GLN A 80 -13.22 -16.28 11.98
C GLN A 80 -11.90 -16.27 12.77
N ALA A 81 -11.39 -15.08 13.08
CA ALA A 81 -10.20 -14.95 13.91
C ALA A 81 -10.53 -15.33 15.37
N PRO A 82 -9.68 -16.09 16.06
CA PRO A 82 -9.82 -16.30 17.50
C PRO A 82 -9.73 -14.97 18.25
N ILE A 83 -10.56 -14.80 19.27
CA ILE A 83 -10.60 -13.63 20.15
C ILE A 83 -10.33 -14.11 21.56
N ILE A 84 -9.36 -13.50 22.23
CA ILE A 84 -9.02 -13.75 23.63
C ILE A 84 -9.39 -12.49 24.42
N HIS A 85 -10.40 -12.58 25.26
CA HIS A 85 -10.69 -11.51 26.21
C HIS A 85 -9.81 -11.69 27.46
N VAL A 86 -9.10 -10.65 27.86
CA VAL A 86 -8.22 -10.70 29.02
C VAL A 86 -8.36 -9.44 29.87
N ASN A 87 -8.37 -9.64 31.19
CA ASN A 87 -8.39 -8.54 32.14
C ASN A 87 -7.00 -7.90 32.25
N GLY A 88 -6.91 -6.60 31.95
CA GLY A 88 -5.66 -5.83 32.05
C GLY A 88 -5.11 -5.68 33.46
N ASP A 89 -5.90 -5.94 34.48
CA ASP A 89 -5.44 -5.93 35.87
C ASP A 89 -4.68 -7.22 36.29
N ASP A 90 -4.72 -8.28 35.43
CA ASP A 90 -3.96 -9.51 35.66
C ASP A 90 -2.79 -9.63 34.69
N PRO A 91 -1.58 -9.18 35.07
CA PRO A 91 -0.42 -9.18 34.17
C PRO A 91 0.04 -10.58 33.76
N GLU A 92 -0.20 -11.62 34.56
CA GLU A 92 0.14 -13.00 34.21
C GLU A 92 -0.74 -13.53 33.11
N MET A 93 -2.06 -13.26 33.20
CA MET A 93 -3.01 -13.66 32.14
C MET A 93 -2.78 -12.87 30.86
N VAL A 94 -2.41 -11.59 30.95
CA VAL A 94 -2.02 -10.79 29.76
C VAL A 94 -0.81 -11.40 29.06
N ILE A 95 0.24 -11.77 29.81
CA ILE A 95 1.42 -12.45 29.25
C ILE A 95 1.04 -13.81 28.63
N ASN A 96 0.18 -14.58 29.27
CA ASN A 96 -0.28 -15.85 28.76
C ASN A 96 -1.10 -15.68 27.45
N ALA A 97 -2.00 -14.72 27.39
CA ALA A 97 -2.76 -14.38 26.19
C ALA A 97 -1.80 -14.00 25.03
N ALA A 98 -0.80 -13.15 25.29
CA ALA A 98 0.19 -12.77 24.32
C ALA A 98 1.00 -13.98 23.82
N LYS A 99 1.46 -14.88 24.71
CA LYS A 99 2.16 -16.12 24.35
C LYS A 99 1.30 -17.05 23.47
N ILE A 100 0.03 -17.19 23.77
CA ILE A 100 -0.93 -17.98 22.99
C ILE A 100 -1.11 -17.35 21.61
N ALA A 101 -1.32 -16.05 21.54
CA ALA A 101 -1.51 -15.32 20.30
C ALA A 101 -0.28 -15.42 19.38
N CYS A 102 0.93 -15.25 19.92
CA CYS A 102 2.16 -15.41 19.17
C CYS A 102 2.33 -16.84 18.64
N LYS A 103 2.08 -17.85 19.46
CA LYS A 103 2.14 -19.26 19.04
C LYS A 103 1.11 -19.57 17.96
N TYR A 104 -0.12 -19.08 18.12
CA TYR A 104 -1.20 -19.26 17.13
C TYR A 104 -0.80 -18.64 15.78
N ARG A 105 -0.43 -17.36 15.79
CA ARG A 105 0.01 -16.64 14.59
C ARG A 105 1.17 -17.35 13.90
N ASN A 106 2.18 -17.78 14.65
CA ASN A 106 3.35 -18.44 14.10
C ASN A 106 3.03 -19.81 13.50
N LYS A 107 2.15 -20.57 14.14
CA LYS A 107 1.74 -21.90 13.68
C LYS A 107 0.81 -21.85 12.48
N PHE A 108 -0.24 -21.01 12.55
CA PHE A 108 -1.31 -21.02 11.56
C PHE A 108 -1.16 -19.93 10.48
N LYS A 109 -0.29 -18.94 10.68
CA LYS A 109 -0.10 -17.78 9.80
C LYS A 109 -1.41 -17.02 9.56
N LYS A 110 -2.25 -16.96 10.58
CA LYS A 110 -3.57 -16.30 10.60
C LYS A 110 -3.63 -15.24 11.67
N ASP A 111 -4.61 -14.35 11.54
CA ASP A 111 -4.87 -13.29 12.50
C ASP A 111 -5.49 -13.83 13.78
N ILE A 112 -5.19 -13.17 14.89
CA ILE A 112 -5.74 -13.41 16.21
C ILE A 112 -5.89 -12.09 16.94
N VAL A 113 -6.93 -11.97 17.76
CA VAL A 113 -7.25 -10.76 18.50
C VAL A 113 -7.10 -10.99 20.01
N ILE A 114 -6.46 -10.05 20.67
CA ILE A 114 -6.45 -9.91 22.13
C ILE A 114 -7.29 -8.67 22.46
N ASP A 115 -8.43 -8.87 23.09
CA ASP A 115 -9.27 -7.81 23.62
C ASP A 115 -8.87 -7.55 25.07
N LEU A 116 -8.01 -6.55 25.28
CA LEU A 116 -7.43 -6.19 26.57
C LEU A 116 -8.36 -5.24 27.29
N PHE A 117 -9.17 -5.76 28.21
CA PHE A 117 -10.05 -4.96 29.05
C PHE A 117 -9.25 -4.16 30.06
N CYS A 118 -9.33 -2.87 29.96
CA CYS A 118 -8.66 -1.91 30.84
C CYS A 118 -9.57 -0.70 31.10
N TYR A 119 -9.02 0.35 31.64
CA TYR A 119 -9.71 1.62 31.84
C TYR A 119 -8.74 2.80 31.61
N ARG A 120 -9.32 3.92 31.19
CA ARG A 120 -8.58 5.16 31.04
C ARG A 120 -8.58 5.93 32.37
N ARG A 121 -7.44 6.06 32.99
CA ARG A 121 -7.34 6.68 34.33
C ARG A 121 -7.56 8.18 34.32
N ARG A 122 -7.15 8.87 33.26
CA ARG A 122 -7.28 10.33 33.08
C ARG A 122 -8.27 10.64 31.99
N GLY A 123 -8.55 11.93 31.75
CA GLY A 123 -9.43 12.38 30.68
C GLY A 123 -8.91 12.10 29.28
N HIS A 124 -9.65 12.53 28.27
CA HIS A 124 -9.30 12.37 26.86
C HIS A 124 -7.99 13.12 26.52
N ASN A 125 -7.80 14.27 27.13
CA ASN A 125 -6.58 15.07 27.06
C ASN A 125 -6.20 15.59 28.44
N GLU A 126 -5.16 16.39 28.52
CA GLU A 126 -4.58 16.89 29.78
C GLU A 126 -5.52 17.87 30.53
N ALA A 127 -6.39 18.57 29.81
CA ALA A 127 -7.33 19.57 30.36
C ALA A 127 -8.74 18.99 30.59
N ASP A 128 -8.99 17.76 30.19
CA ASP A 128 -10.33 17.13 30.28
C ASP A 128 -10.58 16.54 31.67
N ASP A 129 -11.70 16.95 32.30
CA ASP A 129 -12.23 16.27 33.48
C ASP A 129 -13.32 15.27 33.08
N PRO A 130 -12.97 13.98 33.03
CA PRO A 130 -13.91 12.96 32.57
C PRO A 130 -15.06 12.69 33.55
N SER A 131 -14.99 13.20 34.80
CA SER A 131 -16.07 13.07 35.78
C SER A 131 -17.31 13.86 35.35
N ALA A 132 -17.14 14.89 34.51
CA ALA A 132 -18.24 15.68 33.97
C ALA A 132 -19.18 14.87 33.05
N THR A 133 -18.63 13.91 32.30
CA THR A 133 -19.38 13.11 31.32
C THR A 133 -19.59 11.67 31.76
N GLN A 134 -18.69 11.09 32.59
CA GLN A 134 -18.78 9.71 33.11
C GLN A 134 -18.62 9.65 34.64
N PRO A 135 -19.48 10.29 35.41
CA PRO A 135 -19.31 10.42 36.87
C PRO A 135 -19.31 9.07 37.61
N ILE A 136 -20.14 8.13 37.20
CA ILE A 136 -20.23 6.81 37.84
C ILE A 136 -18.95 5.99 37.56
N MET A 137 -18.50 5.97 36.33
CA MET A 137 -17.31 5.24 35.91
C MET A 137 -16.05 5.80 36.63
N TYR A 138 -15.85 7.12 36.60
CA TYR A 138 -14.67 7.75 37.19
C TYR A 138 -14.70 7.74 38.73
N ASN A 139 -15.86 7.70 39.36
CA ASN A 139 -15.94 7.42 40.81
C ASN A 139 -15.43 6.01 41.15
N LYS A 140 -15.62 5.04 40.29
CA LYS A 140 -15.06 3.69 40.44
C LYS A 140 -13.57 3.69 40.14
N ILE A 141 -13.14 4.30 39.02
CA ILE A 141 -11.74 4.35 38.57
C ILE A 141 -10.84 5.06 39.60
N SER A 142 -11.31 6.16 40.21
CA SER A 142 -10.55 6.91 41.22
C SER A 142 -10.22 6.08 42.47
N LYS A 143 -11.08 5.12 42.80
CA LYS A 143 -10.94 4.22 43.97
C LYS A 143 -10.25 2.89 43.59
N HIS A 144 -10.11 2.60 42.30
CA HIS A 144 -9.56 1.34 41.84
C HIS A 144 -8.03 1.31 42.06
N PRO A 145 -7.49 0.27 42.71
CA PRO A 145 -6.05 0.17 42.93
C PRO A 145 -5.30 -0.02 41.61
N SER A 146 -4.04 0.39 41.57
CA SER A 146 -3.21 0.17 40.37
C SER A 146 -2.90 -1.30 40.16
N VAL A 147 -2.67 -1.71 38.89
CA VAL A 147 -2.21 -3.07 38.56
C VAL A 147 -0.99 -3.47 39.38
N LEU A 148 -0.05 -2.54 39.56
CA LEU A 148 1.14 -2.78 40.39
C LEU A 148 0.78 -3.11 41.84
N SER A 149 -0.16 -2.38 42.46
CA SER A 149 -0.58 -2.62 43.83
C SER A 149 -1.28 -3.96 43.98
N GLN A 150 -2.21 -4.27 43.06
CA GLN A 150 -2.96 -5.54 43.07
C GLN A 150 -2.02 -6.74 42.89
N TYR A 151 -1.07 -6.62 41.97
CA TYR A 151 -0.10 -7.70 41.69
C TYR A 151 0.86 -7.91 42.83
N GLU A 152 1.34 -6.82 43.47
CA GLU A 152 2.17 -6.89 44.69
C GLU A 152 1.45 -7.61 45.83
N GLU A 153 0.18 -7.24 46.09
CA GLU A 153 -0.63 -7.90 47.13
C GLU A 153 -0.85 -9.39 46.82
N LYS A 154 -1.11 -9.73 45.57
CA LYS A 154 -1.23 -11.13 45.10
C LYS A 154 0.05 -11.91 45.39
N LEU A 155 1.22 -11.40 44.99
CA LEU A 155 2.51 -12.10 45.17
C LEU A 155 2.87 -12.25 46.64
N ILE A 156 2.52 -11.27 47.48
CA ILE A 156 2.75 -11.35 48.96
C ILE A 156 1.80 -12.40 49.56
N HIS A 157 0.52 -12.40 49.17
CA HIS A 157 -0.45 -13.38 49.66
C HIS A 157 -0.07 -14.83 49.27
N GLU A 158 0.47 -15.02 48.06
CA GLU A 158 0.96 -16.31 47.57
C GLU A 158 2.32 -16.70 48.19
N GLY A 159 2.93 -15.85 49.01
CA GLY A 159 4.22 -16.10 49.68
C GLY A 159 5.44 -16.09 48.73
N LEU A 160 5.28 -15.58 47.50
CA LEU A 160 6.37 -15.52 46.50
C LEU A 160 7.36 -14.38 46.78
N ILE A 161 6.88 -13.30 47.38
CA ILE A 161 7.71 -12.17 47.89
C ILE A 161 7.18 -11.68 49.22
N ASP A 162 8.04 -10.99 49.98
CA ASP A 162 7.62 -10.25 51.16
C ASP A 162 7.57 -8.72 50.87
N LYS A 163 7.03 -7.95 51.81
CA LYS A 163 6.92 -6.48 51.68
C LYS A 163 8.30 -5.79 51.53
N VAL A 164 9.36 -6.33 52.15
CA VAL A 164 10.68 -5.77 52.08
C VAL A 164 11.25 -5.95 50.68
N LYS A 165 11.15 -7.16 50.12
CA LYS A 165 11.58 -7.48 48.75
C LYS A 165 10.81 -6.66 47.71
N ALA A 166 9.49 -6.51 47.86
CA ALA A 166 8.66 -5.68 46.98
C ALA A 166 9.13 -4.21 46.97
N LYS A 167 9.37 -3.64 48.14
CA LYS A 167 9.88 -2.27 48.27
C LYS A 167 11.27 -2.13 47.67
N LYS A 168 12.13 -3.11 47.83
CA LYS A 168 13.48 -3.13 47.25
C LYS A 168 13.42 -3.17 45.73
N ILE A 169 12.62 -4.04 45.12
CA ILE A 169 12.45 -4.12 43.66
C ILE A 169 12.02 -2.77 43.06
N LYS A 170 11.03 -2.11 43.68
CA LYS A 170 10.59 -0.78 43.24
C LYS A 170 11.66 0.27 43.32
N SER A 171 12.43 0.28 44.45
CA SER A 171 13.52 1.21 44.66
C SER A 171 14.66 1.01 43.66
N ASP A 172 15.07 -0.24 43.44
CA ASP A 172 16.14 -0.59 42.50
C ASP A 172 15.78 -0.24 41.07
N TYR A 173 14.54 -0.47 40.66
CA TYR A 173 14.03 -0.09 39.36
C TYR A 173 14.05 1.44 39.17
N ARG A 174 13.55 2.20 40.17
CA ARG A 174 13.58 3.67 40.14
C ARG A 174 15.01 4.21 40.04
N LYS A 175 15.93 3.71 40.86
CA LYS A 175 17.36 4.10 40.81
C LYS A 175 17.98 3.80 39.43
N SER A 176 17.58 2.69 38.80
CA SER A 176 18.06 2.34 37.46
C SER A 176 17.58 3.34 36.42
N LEU A 177 16.31 3.77 36.47
CA LEU A 177 15.76 4.80 35.60
C LEU A 177 16.41 6.16 35.83
N GLU A 178 16.52 6.60 37.08
CA GLU A 178 17.16 7.87 37.45
C GLU A 178 18.65 7.91 37.04
N GLY A 179 19.31 6.76 37.06
CA GLY A 179 20.68 6.60 36.57
C GLY A 179 20.84 6.42 35.07
N GLY A 180 19.78 6.60 34.27
CA GLY A 180 19.81 6.45 32.82
C GLY A 180 20.11 5.04 32.33
N LYS A 181 19.98 4.01 33.18
CA LYS A 181 20.23 2.63 32.80
C LYS A 181 19.06 2.02 32.08
N SER A 182 19.30 1.34 30.97
CA SER A 182 18.27 0.50 30.32
C SER A 182 17.90 -0.64 31.28
N VAL A 183 16.63 -0.70 31.66
CA VAL A 183 16.06 -1.80 32.48
C VAL A 183 15.54 -2.95 31.61
N ALA A 184 15.36 -2.73 30.33
CA ALA A 184 14.89 -3.70 29.33
C ALA A 184 16.05 -4.32 28.55
N LYS A 185 17.13 -4.71 29.26
CA LYS A 185 18.26 -5.37 28.62
C LYS A 185 17.81 -6.69 27.97
N ASN A 186 18.10 -6.84 26.69
CA ASN A 186 17.94 -8.09 25.93
C ASN A 186 16.49 -8.56 25.74
N LEU A 187 15.48 -7.68 25.81
CA LEU A 187 14.10 -8.05 25.48
C LEU A 187 13.85 -8.20 23.97
N ALA A 188 14.69 -7.57 23.15
CA ALA A 188 14.63 -7.74 21.70
C ALA A 188 16.05 -8.06 21.19
N GLU A 189 16.15 -9.07 20.33
CA GLU A 189 17.35 -9.26 19.50
C GLU A 189 17.52 -8.02 18.61
N LYS A 190 18.78 -7.67 18.32
CA LYS A 190 19.04 -6.60 17.34
C LYS A 190 18.36 -6.96 16.04
N PRO A 191 17.66 -6.01 15.40
CA PRO A 191 17.09 -6.25 14.09
C PRO A 191 18.18 -6.77 13.14
N ASN A 192 17.82 -7.76 12.31
CA ASN A 192 18.75 -8.25 11.31
C ASN A 192 19.00 -7.16 10.26
N ASP A 193 20.22 -6.64 10.20
CA ASP A 193 20.60 -5.54 9.28
C ASP A 193 20.31 -5.88 7.83
N SER A 194 20.25 -7.17 7.45
CA SER A 194 19.85 -7.61 6.11
C SER A 194 18.39 -7.31 5.75
N LEU A 195 17.56 -6.93 6.72
CA LEU A 195 16.17 -6.52 6.51
C LEU A 195 16.01 -5.02 6.26
N TRP A 196 17.07 -4.24 6.44
CA TRP A 196 17.06 -2.79 6.24
C TRP A 196 17.47 -2.43 4.83
N PHE A 197 16.72 -1.53 4.21
CA PHE A 197 17.11 -0.90 2.97
C PHE A 197 17.93 0.34 3.25
N ASP A 198 19.00 0.51 2.49
CA ASP A 198 19.75 1.76 2.48
C ASP A 198 18.95 2.82 1.71
N TRP A 199 18.44 3.81 2.44
CA TRP A 199 17.71 4.94 1.90
C TRP A 199 18.62 6.11 1.50
N GLN A 200 19.88 6.12 1.89
CA GLN A 200 20.82 7.20 1.61
C GLN A 200 20.90 7.58 0.11
N PRO A 201 20.91 6.62 -0.84
CA PRO A 201 20.93 6.94 -2.25
C PRO A 201 19.68 7.67 -2.78
N TYR A 202 18.62 7.70 -1.99
CA TYR A 202 17.30 8.26 -2.35
C TYR A 202 16.97 9.57 -1.64
N MET A 203 17.84 9.99 -0.70
CA MET A 203 17.67 11.24 0.05
C MET A 203 18.10 12.43 -0.79
N ASP A 204 17.43 13.56 -0.61
CA ASP A 204 17.77 14.87 -1.21
C ASP A 204 17.90 14.89 -2.74
N VAL A 205 17.30 13.92 -3.42
CA VAL A 205 17.33 13.82 -4.89
C VAL A 205 16.33 14.79 -5.50
N LYS A 206 16.84 15.65 -6.40
CA LYS A 206 16.04 16.66 -7.10
C LYS A 206 15.28 16.08 -8.29
N TRP A 207 14.14 16.69 -8.64
CA TRP A 207 13.26 16.18 -9.71
C TRP A 207 13.69 16.56 -11.14
N TRP A 208 14.42 17.64 -11.31
CA TRP A 208 14.76 18.20 -12.64
C TRP A 208 15.93 17.53 -13.38
N PRO A 209 16.86 16.79 -12.78
CA PRO A 209 17.90 16.11 -13.55
C PRO A 209 17.27 15.17 -14.58
N LYS A 210 17.79 15.27 -15.81
CA LYS A 210 17.39 14.37 -16.89
C LYS A 210 17.80 12.93 -16.58
N VAL A 211 16.90 12.00 -16.86
CA VAL A 211 17.12 10.56 -16.68
C VAL A 211 17.17 9.90 -18.06
N ASN A 212 18.20 9.11 -18.29
CA ASN A 212 18.26 8.31 -19.52
C ASN A 212 17.32 7.09 -19.37
N THR A 213 16.22 7.15 -20.08
CA THR A 213 15.22 6.08 -20.13
C THR A 213 15.25 5.26 -21.41
N LYS A 214 16.25 5.50 -22.28
CA LYS A 214 16.47 4.73 -23.50
C LYS A 214 16.76 3.26 -23.19
N PHE A 215 16.48 2.41 -24.16
CA PHE A 215 16.74 1.00 -24.04
C PHE A 215 17.33 0.43 -25.35
N PRO A 216 18.30 -0.48 -25.32
CA PRO A 216 18.96 -0.96 -26.53
C PRO A 216 17.98 -1.66 -27.50
N LYS A 217 17.92 -1.21 -28.75
CA LYS A 217 16.99 -1.68 -29.81
C LYS A 217 16.93 -3.22 -29.94
N GLN A 218 18.08 -3.88 -29.97
CA GLN A 218 18.13 -5.33 -30.10
C GLN A 218 17.52 -6.05 -28.92
N LYS A 219 17.84 -5.60 -27.68
CA LYS A 219 17.24 -6.12 -26.45
C LYS A 219 15.73 -5.83 -26.41
N PHE A 220 15.31 -4.64 -26.85
CA PHE A 220 13.91 -4.26 -26.92
C PHE A 220 13.10 -5.23 -27.81
N LYS A 221 13.55 -5.48 -29.02
CA LYS A 221 12.91 -6.43 -29.94
C LYS A 221 12.90 -7.87 -29.40
N LYS A 222 13.98 -8.30 -28.75
CA LYS A 222 14.04 -9.61 -28.10
C LYS A 222 12.97 -9.73 -27.00
N LEU A 223 12.86 -8.72 -26.12
CA LEU A 223 11.81 -8.70 -25.06
C LEU A 223 10.41 -8.65 -25.67
N GLY A 224 10.20 -7.83 -26.71
CA GLY A 224 8.90 -7.77 -27.42
C GLY A 224 8.46 -9.12 -27.98
N SER A 225 9.40 -9.90 -28.52
CA SER A 225 9.12 -11.26 -28.96
C SER A 225 8.86 -12.22 -27.79
N GLU A 226 9.59 -12.05 -26.68
CA GLU A 226 9.45 -12.93 -25.52
C GLU A 226 8.11 -12.75 -24.80
N ILE A 227 7.61 -11.52 -24.65
CA ILE A 227 6.30 -11.26 -24.05
C ILE A 227 5.13 -11.80 -24.88
N CYS A 228 5.35 -12.08 -26.17
CA CYS A 228 4.33 -12.64 -27.04
C CYS A 228 4.33 -14.18 -27.09
N LYS A 229 5.30 -14.82 -26.42
CA LYS A 229 5.33 -16.31 -26.34
C LYS A 229 4.22 -16.85 -25.46
N ILE A 230 3.47 -17.76 -26.05
CA ILE A 230 2.37 -18.46 -25.39
C ILE A 230 2.79 -19.93 -25.30
N PRO A 231 2.56 -20.60 -24.15
CA PRO A 231 2.82 -22.05 -24.07
C PRO A 231 2.02 -22.83 -25.10
N ASP A 232 2.61 -23.83 -25.75
CA ASP A 232 1.98 -24.59 -26.83
C ASP A 232 0.68 -25.29 -26.40
N SER A 233 0.59 -25.64 -25.11
CA SER A 233 -0.59 -26.27 -24.51
C SER A 233 -1.76 -25.30 -24.23
N PHE A 234 -1.55 -23.98 -24.44
CA PHE A 234 -2.52 -22.95 -24.04
C PHE A 234 -3.56 -22.68 -25.14
N ASN A 235 -4.82 -22.80 -24.77
CA ASN A 235 -5.95 -22.49 -25.67
C ASN A 235 -6.43 -21.07 -25.43
N LEU A 236 -5.95 -20.11 -26.23
CA LEU A 236 -6.39 -18.71 -26.10
C LEU A 236 -7.72 -18.46 -26.78
N GLY A 237 -8.56 -17.62 -26.17
CA GLY A 237 -9.71 -17.01 -26.84
C GLY A 237 -9.27 -16.09 -27.99
N SER A 238 -10.19 -15.85 -28.95
CA SER A 238 -9.91 -15.09 -30.18
C SER A 238 -9.37 -13.67 -29.90
N GLN A 239 -9.93 -12.97 -28.93
CA GLN A 239 -9.48 -11.62 -28.55
C GLN A 239 -8.03 -11.61 -28.03
N ALA A 240 -7.67 -12.54 -27.13
CA ALA A 240 -6.32 -12.64 -26.63
C ALA A 240 -5.32 -13.01 -27.73
N LYS A 241 -5.70 -13.95 -28.63
CA LYS A 241 -4.89 -14.28 -29.82
C LYS A 241 -4.59 -13.06 -30.67
N LYS A 242 -5.61 -12.25 -30.96
CA LYS A 242 -5.44 -11.03 -31.75
C LYS A 242 -4.48 -10.05 -31.07
N ILE A 243 -4.66 -9.78 -29.78
CA ILE A 243 -3.81 -8.84 -29.02
C ILE A 243 -2.34 -9.27 -29.05
N PHE A 244 -2.05 -10.55 -28.87
CA PHE A 244 -0.70 -11.07 -28.89
C PHE A 244 -0.08 -11.08 -30.31
N SER A 245 -0.89 -11.34 -31.34
CA SER A 245 -0.49 -11.18 -32.74
C SER A 245 -0.14 -9.73 -33.05
N ASP A 246 -1.01 -8.79 -32.69
CA ASP A 246 -0.79 -7.36 -32.91
C ASP A 246 0.49 -6.88 -32.18
N ARG A 247 0.74 -7.34 -30.95
CA ARG A 247 1.97 -7.04 -30.21
C ARG A 247 3.23 -7.53 -30.92
N LEU A 248 3.18 -8.69 -31.52
CA LEU A 248 4.29 -9.23 -32.30
C LEU A 248 4.55 -8.39 -33.55
N GLU A 249 3.49 -7.91 -34.22
CA GLU A 249 3.60 -7.01 -35.34
C GLU A 249 4.15 -5.63 -34.97
N MET A 250 3.73 -5.09 -33.81
CA MET A 250 4.31 -3.88 -33.23
C MET A 250 5.82 -4.06 -32.97
N THR A 251 6.21 -5.20 -32.38
CA THR A 251 7.64 -5.55 -32.13
C THR A 251 8.46 -5.58 -33.43
N ASN A 252 7.85 -6.02 -34.52
CA ASN A 252 8.49 -6.10 -35.85
C ASN A 252 8.38 -4.79 -36.65
N SER A 253 7.84 -3.74 -36.07
CA SER A 253 7.63 -2.42 -36.72
C SER A 253 6.64 -2.49 -37.92
N LYS A 254 5.74 -3.47 -37.94
CA LYS A 254 4.67 -3.56 -38.94
C LYS A 254 3.40 -2.79 -38.54
N LEU A 255 3.21 -2.62 -37.23
CA LEU A 255 2.18 -1.79 -36.66
C LEU A 255 2.81 -0.73 -35.74
N MET A 256 2.14 0.41 -35.63
CA MET A 256 2.46 1.42 -34.60
C MET A 256 2.12 0.86 -33.22
N THR A 257 2.88 1.30 -32.23
CA THR A 257 2.71 0.81 -30.84
C THR A 257 1.56 1.52 -30.14
N ASN A 258 0.73 0.77 -29.46
CA ASN A 258 -0.35 1.28 -28.63
C ASN A 258 0.05 1.37 -27.15
N TRP A 259 -0.83 1.95 -26.33
CA TRP A 259 -0.59 2.14 -24.89
C TRP A 259 -0.30 0.84 -24.15
N GLY A 260 -1.15 -0.19 -24.32
CA GLY A 260 -1.00 -1.46 -23.61
C GLY A 260 0.32 -2.17 -23.94
N TYR A 261 0.78 -2.09 -25.20
CA TYR A 261 2.10 -2.59 -25.59
C TYR A 261 3.21 -1.79 -24.93
N ALA A 262 3.14 -0.46 -24.98
CA ALA A 262 4.16 0.42 -24.40
C ALA A 262 4.31 0.22 -22.89
N GLU A 263 3.20 0.08 -22.17
CA GLU A 263 3.18 -0.19 -20.73
C GLU A 263 3.83 -1.55 -20.40
N ILE A 264 3.44 -2.62 -21.10
CA ILE A 264 4.05 -3.95 -20.91
C ILE A 264 5.54 -3.95 -21.26
N MET A 265 5.94 -3.23 -22.29
CA MET A 265 7.37 -3.11 -22.65
C MET A 265 8.17 -2.28 -21.65
N ALA A 266 7.56 -1.29 -21.00
CA ALA A 266 8.20 -0.60 -19.87
C ALA A 266 8.50 -1.59 -18.73
N TYR A 267 7.53 -2.41 -18.36
CA TYR A 267 7.73 -3.46 -17.35
C TYR A 267 8.79 -4.49 -17.78
N ALA A 268 8.72 -5.01 -18.99
CA ALA A 268 9.67 -5.98 -19.50
C ALA A 268 11.11 -5.44 -19.48
N SER A 269 11.30 -4.19 -19.90
CA SER A 269 12.62 -3.54 -19.91
C SER A 269 13.17 -3.35 -18.49
N LEU A 270 12.35 -2.89 -17.54
CA LEU A 270 12.73 -2.72 -16.15
C LEU A 270 13.09 -4.04 -15.48
N LEU A 271 12.29 -5.08 -15.69
CA LEU A 271 12.58 -6.42 -15.17
C LEU A 271 13.90 -6.96 -15.71
N SER A 272 14.19 -6.73 -17.00
CA SER A 272 15.45 -7.13 -17.62
C SER A 272 16.68 -6.38 -17.10
N GLU A 273 16.48 -5.22 -16.49
CA GLU A 273 17.48 -4.41 -15.81
C GLU A 273 17.54 -4.68 -14.29
N GLY A 274 16.77 -5.64 -13.78
CA GLY A 274 16.77 -6.05 -12.37
C GLY A 274 15.84 -5.25 -11.45
N TYR A 275 14.95 -4.40 -11.99
CA TYR A 275 13.98 -3.68 -11.20
C TYR A 275 12.75 -4.55 -10.94
N PRO A 276 12.45 -4.91 -9.68
CA PRO A 276 11.23 -5.64 -9.38
C PRO A 276 10.01 -4.72 -9.46
N ILE A 277 8.87 -5.33 -9.85
CA ILE A 277 7.63 -4.59 -10.07
C ILE A 277 6.48 -5.26 -9.32
N ARG A 278 5.67 -4.44 -8.65
CA ARG A 278 4.42 -4.83 -8.04
C ARG A 278 3.28 -3.95 -8.54
N ILE A 279 2.20 -4.59 -9.00
CA ILE A 279 1.00 -3.91 -9.50
C ILE A 279 -0.21 -4.50 -8.80
N THR A 280 -1.06 -3.66 -8.22
CA THR A 280 -2.33 -4.07 -7.61
C THR A 280 -3.45 -3.08 -7.95
N GLY A 281 -4.67 -3.55 -7.85
CA GLY A 281 -5.89 -2.83 -8.14
C GLY A 281 -6.96 -3.77 -8.68
N GLN A 282 -8.15 -3.28 -8.87
CA GLN A 282 -9.25 -4.08 -9.41
C GLN A 282 -9.02 -4.31 -10.91
N ASP A 283 -9.05 -5.59 -11.35
CA ASP A 283 -8.88 -6.00 -12.74
C ASP A 283 -7.55 -5.56 -13.41
N VAL A 284 -6.49 -5.39 -12.63
CA VAL A 284 -5.18 -4.95 -13.16
C VAL A 284 -4.50 -5.98 -14.04
N ARG A 285 -4.80 -7.27 -13.90
CA ARG A 285 -4.21 -8.35 -14.69
C ARG A 285 -4.59 -8.27 -16.16
N ARG A 286 -5.80 -7.83 -16.44
CA ARG A 286 -6.31 -7.52 -17.77
C ARG A 286 -6.17 -6.04 -18.12
N GLY A 287 -6.31 -5.17 -17.13
CA GLY A 287 -6.61 -3.74 -17.23
C GLY A 287 -8.10 -3.52 -17.44
N THR A 288 -8.72 -2.63 -16.64
CA THR A 288 -10.17 -2.34 -16.67
C THR A 288 -10.69 -2.08 -18.10
N PHE A 289 -9.89 -1.45 -18.94
CA PHE A 289 -10.22 -1.15 -20.33
C PHE A 289 -9.69 -2.20 -21.32
N SER A 290 -9.35 -3.40 -20.88
CA SER A 290 -8.81 -4.51 -21.69
C SER A 290 -7.59 -4.10 -22.53
N HIS A 291 -6.70 -3.33 -21.97
CA HIS A 291 -5.50 -2.79 -22.64
C HIS A 291 -4.23 -3.53 -22.25
N ARG A 292 -4.10 -3.95 -20.97
CA ARG A 292 -2.86 -4.48 -20.40
C ARG A 292 -2.61 -5.94 -20.74
N HIS A 293 -3.56 -6.82 -20.48
CA HIS A 293 -3.41 -8.28 -20.66
C HIS A 293 -2.03 -8.79 -20.20
N ALA A 294 -1.63 -8.44 -18.97
CA ALA A 294 -0.40 -8.94 -18.37
C ALA A 294 -0.53 -10.39 -17.92
N CYS A 295 -1.75 -10.87 -17.73
CA CYS A 295 -2.09 -12.27 -17.52
C CYS A 295 -3.11 -12.69 -18.58
N ILE A 296 -2.89 -13.85 -19.19
CA ILE A 296 -3.81 -14.51 -20.10
C ILE A 296 -4.26 -15.83 -19.51
N PHE A 297 -5.44 -16.28 -19.91
CA PHE A 297 -6.05 -17.49 -19.37
C PHE A 297 -6.30 -18.52 -20.46
N ASP A 298 -6.00 -19.77 -20.15
CA ASP A 298 -6.39 -20.91 -20.98
C ASP A 298 -7.91 -21.07 -20.93
N SER A 299 -8.56 -21.06 -22.10
CA SER A 299 -10.02 -21.12 -22.21
C SER A 299 -10.63 -22.47 -21.81
N LYS A 300 -9.83 -23.54 -21.72
CA LYS A 300 -10.29 -24.87 -21.33
C LYS A 300 -10.02 -25.18 -19.85
N THR A 301 -8.88 -24.75 -19.34
CA THR A 301 -8.44 -25.10 -17.97
C THR A 301 -8.60 -23.96 -16.97
N GLY A 302 -8.76 -22.71 -17.43
CA GLY A 302 -8.77 -21.52 -16.58
C GLY A 302 -7.39 -21.13 -16.03
N ASN A 303 -6.34 -21.85 -16.37
CA ASN A 303 -4.99 -21.54 -15.87
C ASN A 303 -4.49 -20.20 -16.41
N GLY A 304 -3.85 -19.42 -15.55
CA GLY A 304 -3.26 -18.13 -15.92
C GLY A 304 -1.80 -18.25 -16.35
N HIS A 305 -1.41 -17.51 -17.39
CA HIS A 305 -0.03 -17.37 -17.81
C HIS A 305 0.38 -15.89 -17.78
N ILE A 306 1.51 -15.57 -17.17
CA ILE A 306 2.09 -14.22 -17.03
C ILE A 306 3.43 -14.21 -17.77
N PRO A 307 3.52 -13.69 -19.01
CA PRO A 307 4.76 -13.70 -19.79
C PRO A 307 5.91 -12.98 -19.09
N LEU A 308 5.63 -11.88 -18.38
CA LEU A 308 6.62 -11.10 -17.65
C LEU A 308 7.27 -11.86 -16.47
N ALA A 309 6.61 -12.88 -15.94
CA ALA A 309 7.16 -13.69 -14.83
C ALA A 309 8.43 -14.44 -15.25
N LYS A 310 8.51 -14.88 -16.51
CA LYS A 310 9.70 -15.54 -17.05
C LYS A 310 10.87 -14.56 -17.14
N ILE A 311 10.64 -13.36 -17.69
CA ILE A 311 11.67 -12.32 -17.78
C ILE A 311 12.17 -11.95 -16.39
N ALA A 312 11.28 -11.83 -15.41
CA ALA A 312 11.64 -11.56 -14.04
C ALA A 312 12.53 -12.67 -13.44
N ALA A 313 12.16 -13.93 -13.63
CA ALA A 313 12.92 -15.08 -13.12
C ALA A 313 14.33 -15.18 -13.73
N GLU A 314 14.45 -14.98 -15.05
CA GLU A 314 15.74 -14.99 -15.77
C GLU A 314 16.71 -13.89 -15.28
N ASN A 315 16.17 -12.77 -14.81
CA ASN A 315 16.96 -11.64 -14.31
C ASN A 315 16.98 -11.54 -12.77
N LYS A 316 16.61 -12.63 -12.06
CA LYS A 316 16.63 -12.73 -10.60
C LYS A 316 15.86 -11.60 -9.91
N THR A 317 14.79 -11.12 -10.54
CA THR A 317 13.89 -10.10 -10.04
C THR A 317 12.46 -10.65 -9.95
N LYS A 318 11.47 -9.80 -9.69
CA LYS A 318 10.11 -10.22 -9.43
C LYS A 318 9.10 -9.37 -10.16
N PHE A 319 8.09 -10.02 -10.72
CA PHE A 319 6.89 -9.39 -11.26
C PHE A 319 5.66 -9.90 -10.51
N ASP A 320 5.11 -9.07 -9.65
CA ASP A 320 3.89 -9.32 -8.89
C ASP A 320 2.74 -8.52 -9.48
N ILE A 321 1.68 -9.20 -9.91
CA ILE A 321 0.46 -8.55 -10.38
C ILE A 321 -0.77 -9.26 -9.79
N TYR A 322 -1.58 -8.53 -9.04
CA TYR A 322 -2.74 -9.08 -8.33
C TYR A 322 -3.96 -8.21 -8.49
N ASP A 323 -5.05 -8.83 -8.93
CA ASP A 323 -6.36 -8.21 -8.78
C ASP A 323 -6.69 -8.12 -7.28
N SER A 324 -7.06 -6.93 -6.83
CA SER A 324 -7.43 -6.67 -5.45
C SER A 324 -8.90 -6.99 -5.18
N LEU A 325 -9.25 -7.11 -3.91
CA LEU A 325 -10.65 -7.03 -3.49
C LEU A 325 -11.20 -5.62 -3.78
N LEU A 326 -12.52 -5.46 -3.68
CA LEU A 326 -13.22 -4.18 -3.82
C LEU A 326 -12.95 -3.30 -2.58
N SER A 327 -11.82 -2.65 -2.58
CA SER A 327 -11.37 -1.70 -1.55
C SER A 327 -10.35 -0.76 -2.16
N GLU A 328 -10.55 0.51 -2.01
CA GLU A 328 -9.59 1.55 -2.39
C GLU A 328 -8.69 1.88 -1.19
N GLU A 329 -9.27 2.10 -0.01
CA GLU A 329 -8.55 2.60 1.16
C GLU A 329 -7.48 1.62 1.65
N ALA A 330 -7.87 0.39 2.00
CA ALA A 330 -6.91 -0.57 2.54
C ALA A 330 -5.90 -1.03 1.49
N VAL A 331 -6.29 -1.17 0.23
CA VAL A 331 -5.37 -1.59 -0.84
C VAL A 331 -4.35 -0.51 -1.13
N LEU A 332 -4.77 0.76 -1.29
CA LEU A 332 -3.84 1.87 -1.50
C LEU A 332 -2.91 2.07 -0.30
N ALA A 333 -3.45 1.97 0.92
CA ALA A 333 -2.65 2.05 2.15
C ALA A 333 -1.58 0.95 2.22
N PHE A 334 -1.93 -0.29 1.79
CA PHE A 334 -0.98 -1.39 1.73
C PHE A 334 0.14 -1.11 0.73
N GLU A 335 -0.19 -0.64 -0.47
CA GLU A 335 0.80 -0.34 -1.51
C GLU A 335 1.67 0.86 -1.14
N TYR A 336 1.12 1.86 -0.45
CA TYR A 336 1.93 2.93 0.14
C TYR A 336 2.96 2.35 1.13
N GLY A 337 2.52 1.56 2.09
CA GLY A 337 3.42 0.91 3.07
C GLY A 337 4.46 0.01 2.40
N TYR A 338 4.06 -0.73 1.36
CA TYR A 338 4.96 -1.57 0.59
C TYR A 338 6.04 -0.74 -0.12
N SER A 339 5.66 0.34 -0.79
CA SER A 339 6.59 1.24 -1.48
C SER A 339 7.52 1.99 -0.53
N ALA A 340 7.03 2.36 0.66
CA ALA A 340 7.81 3.02 1.69
C ALA A 340 8.84 2.10 2.38
N THR A 341 8.75 0.79 2.18
CA THR A 341 9.73 -0.19 2.69
C THR A 341 10.63 -0.74 1.58
N TRP A 342 10.36 -0.43 0.31
CA TRP A 342 11.09 -1.00 -0.81
C TRP A 342 11.46 0.01 -1.90
N PRO A 343 12.52 0.80 -1.67
CA PRO A 343 12.88 1.89 -2.59
C PRO A 343 13.42 1.44 -3.95
N SER A 344 13.91 0.21 -4.07
CA SER A 344 14.47 -0.31 -5.32
C SER A 344 13.43 -0.87 -6.30
N GLY A 345 12.18 -1.04 -5.86
CA GLY A 345 11.09 -1.57 -6.66
C GLY A 345 10.17 -0.49 -7.21
N LEU A 346 9.41 -0.85 -8.26
CA LEU A 346 8.31 -0.05 -8.79
C LEU A 346 6.99 -0.62 -8.24
N THR A 347 6.34 0.12 -7.36
CA THR A 347 5.04 -0.24 -6.79
C THR A 347 3.96 0.61 -7.43
N ILE A 348 2.93 -0.04 -7.97
CA ILE A 348 1.83 0.59 -8.70
C ILE A 348 0.50 0.16 -8.09
N TRP A 349 -0.34 1.14 -7.78
CA TRP A 349 -1.75 0.94 -7.52
C TRP A 349 -2.58 1.56 -8.66
N GLU A 350 -3.51 0.81 -9.22
CA GLU A 350 -4.43 1.31 -10.24
C GLU A 350 -5.86 1.34 -9.70
N ALA A 351 -6.47 2.51 -9.71
CA ALA A 351 -7.90 2.63 -9.48
C ALA A 351 -8.66 2.03 -10.68
N GLN A 352 -9.80 1.38 -10.45
CA GLN A 352 -10.64 0.90 -11.55
C GLN A 352 -11.11 2.06 -12.43
N PHE A 353 -11.53 3.16 -11.82
CA PHE A 353 -11.69 4.50 -12.37
C PHE A 353 -11.04 5.48 -11.41
N GLY A 354 -10.46 6.56 -11.94
CA GLY A 354 -9.81 7.55 -11.12
C GLY A 354 -10.73 8.23 -10.10
N ASP A 355 -12.04 8.27 -10.39
CA ASP A 355 -13.09 8.73 -9.49
C ASP A 355 -13.05 8.04 -8.13
N PHE A 356 -12.78 6.73 -8.13
CA PHE A 356 -12.83 5.93 -6.92
C PHE A 356 -11.65 6.14 -5.97
N ALA A 357 -10.62 6.89 -6.39
CA ALA A 357 -9.55 7.31 -5.50
C ALA A 357 -10.08 8.14 -4.30
N ASN A 358 -11.29 8.71 -4.41
CA ASN A 358 -11.94 9.42 -3.30
C ASN A 358 -12.26 8.51 -2.12
N GLY A 359 -12.49 7.22 -2.34
CA GLY A 359 -12.67 6.22 -1.28
C GLY A 359 -11.41 6.00 -0.42
N ALA A 360 -10.24 6.41 -0.93
CA ALA A 360 -8.96 6.34 -0.22
C ALA A 360 -8.40 7.73 0.12
N GLN A 361 -9.23 8.78 0.14
CA GLN A 361 -8.75 10.15 0.31
C GLN A 361 -7.97 10.35 1.62
N VAL A 362 -8.37 9.69 2.69
CA VAL A 362 -7.64 9.76 3.98
C VAL A 362 -6.21 9.23 3.86
N VAL A 363 -5.99 8.18 3.07
CA VAL A 363 -4.65 7.64 2.81
C VAL A 363 -3.83 8.61 1.97
N ILE A 364 -4.46 9.23 0.97
CA ILE A 364 -3.81 10.24 0.13
C ILE A 364 -3.36 11.43 0.98
N ASP A 365 -4.26 12.01 1.77
CA ASP A 365 -3.99 13.24 2.54
C ASP A 365 -3.04 13.00 3.72
N GLN A 366 -3.24 11.93 4.48
CA GLN A 366 -2.53 11.72 5.73
C GLN A 366 -1.18 11.01 5.55
N PHE A 367 -1.00 10.26 4.46
CA PHE A 367 0.20 9.45 4.24
C PHE A 367 0.90 9.80 2.93
N ILE A 368 0.26 9.64 1.77
CA ILE A 368 0.93 9.72 0.47
C ILE A 368 1.53 11.11 0.23
N VAL A 369 0.76 12.17 0.43
CA VAL A 369 1.21 13.54 0.15
C VAL A 369 1.96 14.20 1.30
N SER A 370 1.87 13.67 2.51
CA SER A 370 2.35 14.35 3.73
C SER A 370 3.42 13.59 4.52
N ALA A 371 3.62 12.30 4.27
CA ALA A 371 4.50 11.46 5.08
C ALA A 371 5.97 11.87 5.04
N GLN A 372 6.44 12.41 3.93
CA GLN A 372 7.81 12.91 3.82
C GLN A 372 8.06 14.03 4.81
N HIS A 373 7.13 14.99 4.93
CA HIS A 373 7.27 16.11 5.86
C HIS A 373 6.97 15.74 7.32
N LYS A 374 6.00 14.84 7.54
CA LYS A 374 5.63 14.42 8.91
C LYS A 374 6.66 13.47 9.53
N TRP A 375 7.19 12.56 8.75
CA TRP A 375 7.92 11.39 9.26
C TRP A 375 9.19 11.06 8.48
N GLU A 376 9.61 11.92 7.56
CA GLU A 376 10.76 11.68 6.67
C GLU A 376 10.64 10.37 5.88
N ARG A 377 9.39 9.95 5.56
CA ARG A 377 9.10 8.71 4.85
C ARG A 377 8.92 8.97 3.35
N LEU A 378 9.87 8.49 2.58
CA LEU A 378 9.82 8.55 1.13
C LEU A 378 9.01 7.37 0.57
N SER A 379 8.37 7.60 -0.58
CA SER A 379 7.62 6.58 -1.30
C SER A 379 7.71 6.81 -2.80
N GLY A 380 8.07 5.76 -3.54
CA GLY A 380 8.05 5.78 -5.01
C GLY A 380 6.75 5.27 -5.62
N LEU A 381 5.66 5.23 -4.86
CA LEU A 381 4.36 4.74 -5.29
C LEU A 381 3.87 5.44 -6.57
N VAL A 382 3.35 4.65 -7.49
CA VAL A 382 2.64 5.12 -8.68
C VAL A 382 1.15 4.87 -8.51
N MET A 383 0.34 5.88 -8.72
CA MET A 383 -1.11 5.79 -8.78
C MET A 383 -1.56 5.98 -10.22
N LEU A 384 -2.15 4.96 -10.83
CA LEU A 384 -2.76 5.05 -12.17
C LEU A 384 -4.25 5.36 -11.99
N LEU A 385 -4.66 6.53 -12.47
CA LEU A 385 -6.01 7.05 -12.30
C LEU A 385 -6.68 7.28 -13.66
N PRO A 386 -7.49 6.33 -14.16
CA PRO A 386 -8.22 6.51 -15.41
C PRO A 386 -9.17 7.71 -15.36
N HIS A 387 -9.04 8.61 -16.35
CA HIS A 387 -9.78 9.86 -16.41
C HIS A 387 -10.23 10.15 -17.85
N GLY A 388 -11.46 10.65 -18.00
CA GLY A 388 -12.00 11.09 -19.29
C GLY A 388 -13.54 11.16 -19.27
N TYR A 389 -14.08 12.26 -19.79
CA TYR A 389 -15.52 12.49 -19.93
C TYR A 389 -16.01 11.87 -21.24
N GLU A 390 -16.31 10.59 -21.22
CA GLU A 390 -16.54 9.77 -22.41
C GLU A 390 -17.90 9.05 -22.38
N GLY A 391 -18.90 9.63 -21.70
CA GLY A 391 -20.27 9.10 -21.69
C GLY A 391 -20.51 7.93 -20.75
N GLN A 392 -19.61 7.61 -19.86
CA GLN A 392 -19.74 6.50 -18.89
C GLN A 392 -20.48 6.87 -17.60
N GLY A 393 -20.89 8.13 -17.46
CA GLY A 393 -21.62 8.64 -16.32
C GLY A 393 -20.76 9.45 -15.33
N PRO A 394 -21.41 10.11 -14.33
CA PRO A 394 -20.73 11.06 -13.46
C PRO A 394 -19.67 10.43 -12.55
N GLU A 395 -19.86 9.18 -12.12
CA GLU A 395 -18.94 8.48 -11.21
C GLU A 395 -17.81 7.73 -11.96
N HIS A 396 -17.70 7.90 -13.26
CA HIS A 396 -16.75 7.19 -14.12
C HIS A 396 -16.02 8.11 -15.09
N SER A 397 -15.91 9.39 -14.74
CA SER A 397 -15.39 10.43 -15.64
C SER A 397 -14.17 11.13 -15.10
N SER A 398 -14.18 11.59 -13.85
CA SER A 398 -13.13 12.47 -13.31
C SER A 398 -12.31 11.83 -12.19
N ALA A 399 -11.01 11.74 -12.38
CA ALA A 399 -10.06 11.47 -11.30
C ALA A 399 -9.89 12.67 -10.35
N ARG A 400 -10.63 13.76 -10.56
CA ARG A 400 -10.55 14.99 -9.77
C ARG A 400 -9.12 15.55 -9.70
N ILE A 401 -8.56 15.82 -10.87
CA ILE A 401 -7.18 16.29 -11.07
C ILE A 401 -6.89 17.52 -10.22
N GLU A 402 -7.86 18.42 -10.12
CA GLU A 402 -7.79 19.66 -9.33
C GLU A 402 -7.45 19.41 -7.86
N ARG A 403 -7.91 18.32 -7.27
CA ARG A 403 -7.58 17.93 -5.89
C ARG A 403 -6.10 17.57 -5.74
N PHE A 404 -5.56 16.80 -6.68
CA PHE A 404 -4.14 16.46 -6.67
C PHE A 404 -3.26 17.67 -6.90
N LEU A 405 -3.67 18.59 -7.77
CA LEU A 405 -2.96 19.85 -7.99
C LEU A 405 -2.96 20.74 -6.74
N GLN A 406 -4.07 20.81 -6.00
CA GLN A 406 -4.14 21.51 -4.72
C GLN A 406 -3.25 20.88 -3.64
N LEU A 407 -3.03 19.58 -3.69
CA LEU A 407 -2.18 18.87 -2.76
C LEU A 407 -0.68 18.99 -3.07
N CYS A 408 -0.31 19.55 -4.23
CA CYS A 408 1.08 19.79 -4.59
C CYS A 408 1.68 20.90 -3.71
N ALA A 409 2.67 20.55 -2.89
CA ALA A 409 3.40 21.48 -2.05
C ALA A 409 4.83 20.96 -1.81
N SER A 410 5.83 21.82 -1.92
CA SER A 410 7.22 21.48 -1.61
C SER A 410 7.73 20.20 -2.30
N GLU A 411 7.34 19.98 -3.55
CA GLU A 411 7.75 18.83 -4.38
C GLU A 411 7.30 17.46 -3.83
N ASN A 412 6.23 17.40 -3.04
CA ASN A 412 5.75 16.22 -2.33
C ASN A 412 5.15 15.13 -3.22
N ILE A 413 4.56 15.49 -4.35
CA ILE A 413 3.99 14.57 -5.34
C ILE A 413 4.27 15.05 -6.76
N GLN A 414 4.13 14.14 -7.74
CA GLN A 414 4.21 14.42 -9.16
C GLN A 414 2.86 14.12 -9.79
N VAL A 415 2.29 15.04 -10.55
CA VAL A 415 1.05 14.84 -11.31
C VAL A 415 1.38 14.89 -12.79
N CYS A 416 1.11 13.80 -13.51
CA CYS A 416 1.45 13.65 -14.93
C CYS A 416 0.24 13.19 -15.74
N VAL A 417 0.09 13.75 -16.94
CA VAL A 417 -0.91 13.36 -17.95
C VAL A 417 -0.15 12.91 -19.20
N PRO A 418 0.32 11.66 -19.26
CA PRO A 418 0.98 11.17 -20.47
C PRO A 418 -0.04 11.02 -21.60
N SER A 419 0.28 11.62 -22.77
CA SER A 419 -0.65 11.70 -23.91
C SER A 419 -0.37 10.67 -25.02
N THR A 420 0.80 10.03 -25.01
CA THR A 420 1.19 9.05 -26.03
C THR A 420 1.75 7.77 -25.39
N PRO A 421 1.73 6.63 -26.12
CA PRO A 421 2.34 5.39 -25.67
C PRO A 421 3.82 5.52 -25.28
N SER A 422 4.61 6.31 -26.01
CA SER A 422 6.00 6.53 -25.67
C SER A 422 6.17 7.29 -24.35
N GLN A 423 5.27 8.22 -24.04
CA GLN A 423 5.35 8.98 -22.79
C GLN A 423 5.05 8.11 -21.56
N ILE A 424 4.07 7.22 -21.59
CA ILE A 424 3.85 6.29 -20.46
C ILE A 424 5.04 5.31 -20.31
N PHE A 425 5.61 4.81 -21.41
CA PHE A 425 6.80 3.96 -21.37
C PHE A 425 7.94 4.65 -20.63
N HIS A 426 8.29 5.87 -21.03
CA HIS A 426 9.37 6.61 -20.44
C HIS A 426 9.07 7.12 -19.03
N LEU A 427 7.82 7.45 -18.72
CA LEU A 427 7.40 7.88 -17.38
C LEU A 427 7.59 6.78 -16.34
N LEU A 428 7.13 5.56 -16.63
CA LEU A 428 7.30 4.41 -15.74
C LEU A 428 8.77 4.05 -15.53
N ARG A 429 9.57 4.05 -16.62
CA ARG A 429 11.00 3.83 -16.52
C ARG A 429 11.70 4.93 -15.72
N ARG A 430 11.35 6.20 -15.97
CA ARG A 430 11.88 7.34 -15.22
C ARG A 430 11.61 7.20 -13.73
N GLN A 431 10.41 6.79 -13.32
CA GLN A 431 10.04 6.62 -11.92
C GLN A 431 10.85 5.51 -11.23
N ALA A 432 11.13 4.41 -11.93
CA ALA A 432 11.93 3.31 -11.39
C ALA A 432 13.44 3.60 -11.35
N ILE A 433 14.00 4.14 -12.45
CA ILE A 433 15.45 4.28 -12.65
C ILE A 433 16.04 5.41 -11.82
N ARG A 434 15.38 6.58 -11.77
CA ARG A 434 15.92 7.70 -10.99
C ARG A 434 15.82 7.41 -9.49
N LYS A 435 16.73 8.00 -8.74
CA LYS A 435 16.79 7.81 -7.29
C LYS A 435 15.74 8.60 -6.49
N MET A 436 15.07 9.56 -7.09
CA MET A 436 13.98 10.29 -6.43
C MET A 436 12.81 9.36 -6.10
N ARG A 437 12.42 9.34 -4.85
CA ARG A 437 11.28 8.54 -4.35
C ARG A 437 10.17 9.45 -3.85
N THR A 438 9.43 10.00 -4.82
CA THR A 438 8.26 10.85 -4.61
C THR A 438 7.07 10.20 -5.32
N PRO A 439 5.89 10.15 -4.69
CA PRO A 439 4.70 9.56 -5.29
C PRO A 439 4.37 10.18 -6.65
N LEU A 440 3.96 9.34 -7.59
CA LEU A 440 3.59 9.71 -8.95
C LEU A 440 2.11 9.43 -9.19
N VAL A 441 1.35 10.47 -9.44
CA VAL A 441 -0.06 10.41 -9.87
C VAL A 441 -0.10 10.50 -11.38
N VAL A 442 -0.53 9.42 -12.03
CA VAL A 442 -0.68 9.34 -13.48
C VAL A 442 -2.16 9.42 -13.83
N ILE A 443 -2.54 10.49 -14.44
CA ILE A 443 -3.88 10.64 -15.04
C ILE A 443 -3.87 9.89 -16.36
N SER A 444 -4.29 8.65 -16.33
CA SER A 444 -4.27 7.78 -17.50
C SER A 444 -5.53 7.98 -18.35
N PRO A 445 -5.44 7.89 -19.69
CA PRO A 445 -6.59 8.02 -20.55
C PRO A 445 -7.47 6.76 -20.50
N LYS A 446 -8.69 6.87 -21.01
CA LYS A 446 -9.62 5.76 -21.23
C LYS A 446 -9.77 5.45 -22.71
N SER A 447 -10.36 6.37 -23.49
CA SER A 447 -10.57 6.16 -24.94
C SER A 447 -9.26 6.10 -25.73
N LEU A 448 -8.27 6.93 -25.37
CA LEU A 448 -6.97 6.92 -26.03
C LEU A 448 -6.20 5.61 -25.90
N LEU A 449 -6.52 4.77 -24.89
CA LEU A 449 -5.92 3.43 -24.76
C LEU A 449 -6.14 2.57 -26.00
N ARG A 450 -7.18 2.84 -26.79
CA ARG A 450 -7.57 2.10 -27.99
C ARG A 450 -7.74 2.96 -29.24
N ASN A 451 -7.53 4.27 -29.12
CA ASN A 451 -7.65 5.16 -30.29
C ASN A 451 -6.54 4.82 -31.31
N PRO A 452 -6.90 4.54 -32.58
CA PRO A 452 -5.90 4.26 -33.62
C PRO A 452 -4.89 5.39 -33.87
N GLU A 453 -5.25 6.62 -33.53
CA GLU A 453 -4.37 7.78 -33.66
C GLU A 453 -3.44 7.98 -32.44
N ALA A 454 -3.81 7.43 -31.28
CA ALA A 454 -3.01 7.50 -30.06
C ALA A 454 -1.92 6.43 -30.07
N VAL A 455 -0.97 6.53 -30.96
CA VAL A 455 0.11 5.57 -31.19
C VAL A 455 1.46 6.24 -31.15
N SER A 456 2.52 5.43 -31.03
CA SER A 456 3.92 5.88 -31.12
C SER A 456 4.69 4.93 -32.03
N SER A 457 5.79 5.42 -32.63
CA SER A 457 6.70 4.52 -33.33
C SER A 457 7.43 3.62 -32.32
N LEU A 458 7.89 2.46 -32.78
CA LEU A 458 8.72 1.59 -31.94
C LEU A 458 10.01 2.31 -31.51
N GLU A 459 10.52 3.18 -32.35
CA GLU A 459 11.73 3.97 -32.09
C GLU A 459 11.53 4.95 -30.95
N ASP A 460 10.37 5.60 -30.87
CA ASP A 460 10.05 6.51 -29.76
C ASP A 460 10.08 5.81 -28.40
N LEU A 461 9.76 4.50 -28.35
CA LEU A 461 9.82 3.73 -27.13
C LEU A 461 11.27 3.41 -26.72
N TYR A 462 12.13 2.94 -27.63
CA TYR A 462 13.47 2.53 -27.23
C TYR A 462 14.51 3.66 -27.26
N ASN A 463 14.31 4.72 -28.05
CA ASN A 463 15.26 5.81 -28.24
C ASN A 463 14.76 7.19 -27.80
N GLY A 464 13.50 7.31 -27.41
CA GLY A 464 12.87 8.54 -26.92
C GLY A 464 13.23 8.91 -25.48
N SER A 465 12.44 9.80 -24.90
CA SER A 465 12.55 10.25 -23.51
C SER A 465 11.20 10.77 -23.01
N PHE A 466 11.06 10.87 -21.68
CA PHE A 466 9.91 11.56 -21.09
C PHE A 466 10.06 13.07 -21.25
N SER A 467 9.04 13.72 -21.80
CA SER A 467 8.92 15.16 -21.94
C SER A 467 7.98 15.71 -20.87
N CYS A 468 8.47 16.63 -20.04
CA CYS A 468 7.61 17.28 -19.02
C CYS A 468 6.55 18.19 -19.66
N VAL A 469 6.85 18.72 -20.83
CA VAL A 469 5.97 19.52 -21.69
C VAL A 469 6.19 19.05 -23.12
N ILE A 470 5.14 18.82 -23.85
CA ILE A 470 5.17 18.56 -25.30
C ILE A 470 4.75 19.87 -25.96
N ASP A 471 5.65 20.43 -26.76
CA ASP A 471 5.40 21.68 -27.50
C ASP A 471 4.57 21.39 -28.75
N ASP A 472 3.86 22.39 -29.25
CA ASP A 472 3.12 22.34 -30.50
C ASP A 472 4.09 22.62 -31.66
N ASP A 473 3.86 21.95 -32.79
CA ASP A 473 4.67 22.10 -34.03
C ASP A 473 4.31 23.36 -34.83
N SER A 474 3.37 24.17 -34.37
CA SER A 474 2.94 25.40 -35.02
C SER A 474 4.03 26.46 -35.06
N ASP A 475 4.08 27.23 -36.15
CA ASP A 475 4.99 28.37 -36.25
C ASP A 475 4.68 29.42 -35.20
N LYS A 476 5.52 29.52 -34.18
CA LYS A 476 5.33 30.39 -33.00
C LYS A 476 5.10 31.86 -33.37
N LYS A 477 5.60 32.30 -34.53
CA LYS A 477 5.38 33.68 -35.01
C LYS A 477 3.95 33.94 -35.51
N LYS A 478 3.19 32.89 -35.80
CA LYS A 478 1.81 32.96 -36.28
C LYS A 478 0.77 32.65 -35.19
N VAL A 479 1.21 32.31 -33.98
CA VAL A 479 0.33 31.97 -32.89
C VAL A 479 -0.24 33.24 -32.25
N ASN A 480 -1.55 33.45 -32.39
CA ASN A 480 -2.26 34.56 -31.76
C ASN A 480 -2.93 34.20 -30.42
N LYS A 481 -3.11 32.92 -30.16
CA LYS A 481 -3.76 32.40 -28.94
C LYS A 481 -3.19 31.04 -28.57
N VAL A 482 -2.88 30.87 -27.29
CA VAL A 482 -2.52 29.57 -26.71
C VAL A 482 -3.71 29.07 -25.91
N ILE A 483 -4.15 27.84 -26.19
CA ILE A 483 -5.19 27.17 -25.45
C ILE A 483 -4.54 25.98 -24.74
N THR A 484 -4.53 25.99 -23.42
CA THR A 484 -3.99 24.92 -22.61
C THR A 484 -5.15 24.12 -22.01
N VAL A 485 -5.40 22.94 -22.58
CA VAL A 485 -6.49 22.04 -22.12
C VAL A 485 -6.00 20.59 -22.15
N SER A 486 -6.66 19.72 -21.38
CA SER A 486 -6.46 18.28 -21.56
C SER A 486 -7.19 17.81 -22.81
N TYR A 487 -6.78 16.66 -23.36
CA TYR A 487 -7.40 16.06 -24.56
C TYR A 487 -8.94 15.92 -24.48
N THR A 488 -9.48 15.73 -23.27
CA THR A 488 -10.93 15.64 -23.03
C THR A 488 -11.67 16.92 -23.41
N HIS A 489 -11.05 18.09 -23.18
CA HIS A 489 -11.63 19.38 -23.51
C HIS A 489 -11.56 19.69 -25.01
N LEU A 490 -10.55 19.19 -25.71
CA LEU A 490 -10.43 19.37 -27.16
C LEU A 490 -11.56 18.65 -27.91
N ARG A 491 -12.00 17.49 -27.44
CA ARG A 491 -13.11 16.73 -28.06
C ARG A 491 -14.51 17.27 -27.79
N SER A 492 -14.70 18.05 -26.72
CA SER A 492 -16.02 18.63 -26.42
C SER A 492 -16.40 19.81 -27.33
N HIS A 493 -15.51 20.22 -28.23
CA HIS A 493 -15.72 21.32 -29.18
C HIS A 493 -15.74 20.87 -30.65
N GLU A 494 -15.64 19.55 -30.93
CA GLU A 494 -15.96 18.91 -32.20
C GLU A 494 -17.37 18.28 -32.13
#